data_a46605cc607560d8153261746c09a604
#
_entry.id   a46605cc607560d8153261746c09a604
#
_cell.length_a   1.000
_cell.length_b   1.000
_cell.length_c   1.000
_cell.angle_alpha   90.00
_cell.angle_beta   90.00
_cell.angle_gamma   90.00
#
_symmetry.space_group_name_H-M   'P 1'
#
loop_
_entity.id
_entity.type
_entity.pdbx_description
1 polymer ?
#
loop_
_entity_poly.entity_id
_entity_poly.type
_entity_poly.pdbx_seq_one_letter_code
_entity_poly.pdbx_strand_id
1 'polypeptide(L)'
;MSAMRTGRICTLVVGMVVLGGQMLRAEGQAPTAPQPHQEHAFVTPDGVTWQVGPASLPPGAQFAVLEGDPKHTGLFTMRLRLPATYRIPAHWHPADEHVTVISGTFNMGTGDVLDLAKGKALPTGSFALMPAQMHHFAWTSEETVLQLHGVGPWQINYLNPADDPRMR
;
A
#
# COMPACT_ATOMS: atom_id res chain seq x y z
N MET A 1 86.27 -43.21 -8.08
CA MET A 1 84.91 -43.46 -8.57
C MET A 1 84.17 -42.15 -8.44
N SER A 2 83.92 -41.58 -9.60
CA SER A 2 83.44 -40.15 -9.81
C SER A 2 81.96 -39.97 -9.54
N ALA A 3 81.59 -38.98 -8.77
CA ALA A 3 80.25 -38.57 -8.60
C ALA A 3 80.01 -37.17 -9.27
N MET A 4 79.28 -37.15 -10.37
CA MET A 4 78.90 -35.98 -11.10
C MET A 4 77.82 -35.21 -10.33
N ARG A 5 78.10 -33.94 -10.04
CA ARG A 5 77.13 -32.96 -9.53
C ARG A 5 76.41 -32.29 -10.70
N THR A 6 75.15 -32.54 -10.85
CA THR A 6 74.27 -31.82 -11.78
C THR A 6 73.71 -30.55 -11.11
N GLY A 7 74.14 -29.39 -11.61
CA GLY A 7 73.58 -28.08 -11.19
C GLY A 7 72.19 -27.88 -11.71
N ARG A 8 71.27 -27.46 -10.82
CA ARG A 8 69.92 -26.98 -11.17
C ARG A 8 70.00 -25.49 -11.34
N ILE A 9 69.69 -25.02 -12.52
CA ILE A 9 69.48 -23.61 -12.85
C ILE A 9 68.07 -23.24 -12.39
N CYS A 10 68.03 -22.32 -11.46
CA CYS A 10 66.73 -21.76 -10.97
C CYS A 10 66.36 -20.56 -11.85
N THR A 11 65.44 -20.77 -12.74
CA THR A 11 64.92 -19.69 -13.58
C THR A 11 63.87 -18.87 -12.75
N LEU A 12 64.21 -17.63 -12.43
CA LEU A 12 63.35 -16.72 -11.74
C LEU A 12 62.33 -16.14 -12.76
N VAL A 13 61.09 -16.57 -12.69
CA VAL A 13 60.00 -15.96 -13.47
C VAL A 13 59.49 -14.75 -12.68
N VAL A 14 59.81 -13.55 -13.15
CA VAL A 14 59.22 -12.30 -12.64
C VAL A 14 57.81 -12.18 -13.21
N GLY A 15 56.85 -12.49 -12.38
CA GLY A 15 55.44 -12.30 -12.69
C GLY A 15 55.08 -10.81 -12.58
N MET A 16 54.80 -10.20 -13.71
CA MET A 16 54.27 -8.82 -13.81
C MET A 16 52.79 -8.84 -13.43
N VAL A 17 52.45 -8.42 -12.21
CA VAL A 17 51.06 -8.22 -11.78
C VAL A 17 50.55 -6.93 -12.40
N VAL A 18 49.73 -7.06 -13.46
CA VAL A 18 48.96 -5.96 -14.00
C VAL A 18 47.74 -5.73 -13.10
N LEU A 19 47.80 -4.72 -12.23
CA LEU A 19 46.61 -4.23 -11.53
C LEU A 19 45.68 -3.57 -12.53
N GLY A 20 44.72 -4.32 -13.04
CA GLY A 20 43.59 -3.79 -13.79
C GLY A 20 42.69 -2.98 -12.87
N GLY A 21 42.87 -1.66 -12.84
CA GLY A 21 41.94 -0.74 -12.19
C GLY A 21 40.59 -0.82 -12.89
N GLN A 22 39.61 -1.48 -12.27
CA GLN A 22 38.22 -1.36 -12.69
C GLN A 22 37.72 0.05 -12.28
N MET A 23 37.67 0.94 -13.26
CA MET A 23 36.90 2.19 -13.11
C MET A 23 35.43 1.80 -12.95
N LEU A 24 34.91 1.93 -11.74
CA LEU A 24 33.46 1.97 -11.48
C LEU A 24 32.89 3.14 -12.27
N ARG A 25 32.29 2.84 -13.40
CA ARG A 25 31.45 3.79 -14.12
C ARG A 25 30.26 4.06 -13.21
N ALA A 26 30.15 5.27 -12.67
CA ALA A 26 28.92 5.76 -12.12
C ALA A 26 27.89 5.75 -13.25
N GLU A 27 26.94 4.84 -13.22
CA GLU A 27 25.77 4.89 -14.09
C GLU A 27 25.03 6.15 -13.70
N GLY A 28 25.18 7.19 -14.52
CA GLY A 28 24.42 8.42 -14.42
C GLY A 28 22.95 8.04 -14.57
N GLN A 29 22.18 8.29 -13.53
CA GLN A 29 20.73 8.15 -13.55
C GLN A 29 20.21 8.99 -14.73
N ALA A 30 19.57 8.35 -15.71
CA ALA A 30 18.96 9.04 -16.82
C ALA A 30 18.01 10.13 -16.27
N PRO A 31 17.95 11.33 -16.86
CA PRO A 31 17.03 12.36 -16.41
C PRO A 31 15.63 11.79 -16.45
N THR A 32 14.97 11.73 -15.29
CA THR A 32 13.57 11.36 -15.18
C THR A 32 12.77 12.32 -16.05
N ALA A 33 12.00 11.78 -17.00
CA ALA A 33 11.10 12.60 -17.81
C ALA A 33 10.24 13.48 -16.88
N PRO A 34 9.98 14.76 -17.26
CA PRO A 34 9.13 15.61 -16.43
C PRO A 34 7.80 14.90 -16.19
N GLN A 35 7.49 14.63 -14.93
CA GLN A 35 6.18 14.12 -14.58
C GLN A 35 5.16 15.17 -15.00
N PRO A 36 4.05 14.79 -15.64
CA PRO A 36 2.99 15.74 -15.94
C PRO A 36 2.63 16.43 -14.62
N HIS A 37 2.72 17.76 -14.60
CA HIS A 37 2.34 18.54 -13.42
C HIS A 37 0.88 18.23 -13.14
N GLN A 38 0.62 17.52 -12.02
CA GLN A 38 -0.74 17.41 -11.52
C GLN A 38 -1.20 18.83 -11.19
N GLU A 39 -2.31 19.25 -11.79
CA GLU A 39 -2.95 20.49 -11.41
C GLU A 39 -3.34 20.39 -9.93
N HIS A 40 -3.08 21.47 -9.17
CA HIS A 40 -3.49 21.48 -7.76
C HIS A 40 -5.02 21.38 -7.65
N ALA A 41 -5.49 20.55 -6.74
CA ALA A 41 -6.91 20.35 -6.49
C ALA A 41 -7.31 20.99 -5.16
N PHE A 42 -8.39 21.77 -5.18
CA PHE A 42 -9.05 22.25 -3.97
C PHE A 42 -10.46 21.65 -3.91
N VAL A 43 -10.71 20.80 -2.91
CA VAL A 43 -12.01 20.17 -2.72
C VAL A 43 -12.58 20.58 -1.37
N THR A 44 -13.58 21.45 -1.40
CA THR A 44 -14.33 21.83 -0.21
C THR A 44 -15.35 20.73 0.15
N PRO A 45 -15.87 20.69 1.39
CA PRO A 45 -16.91 19.71 1.76
C PRO A 45 -18.10 19.70 0.80
N ASP A 46 -18.53 20.88 0.35
CA ASP A 46 -19.67 21.05 -0.55
C ASP A 46 -19.35 20.64 -2.00
N GLY A 47 -18.06 20.61 -2.37
CA GLY A 47 -17.59 20.22 -3.70
C GLY A 47 -17.43 18.71 -3.86
N VAL A 48 -17.65 17.91 -2.81
CA VAL A 48 -17.51 16.45 -2.90
C VAL A 48 -18.68 15.85 -3.68
N THR A 49 -18.37 15.22 -4.81
CA THR A 49 -19.37 14.49 -5.62
C THR A 49 -19.42 13.03 -5.20
N TRP A 50 -20.49 12.66 -4.49
CA TRP A 50 -20.70 11.31 -4.01
C TRP A 50 -21.28 10.40 -5.09
N GLN A 51 -20.76 9.18 -5.18
CA GLN A 51 -21.21 8.11 -6.06
C GLN A 51 -21.57 6.88 -5.23
N VAL A 52 -22.33 5.95 -5.82
CA VAL A 52 -22.60 4.64 -5.21
C VAL A 52 -21.28 3.93 -4.96
N GLY A 53 -21.09 3.34 -3.79
CA GLY A 53 -19.89 2.63 -3.38
C GLY A 53 -19.49 1.51 -4.37
N PRO A 54 -18.21 1.16 -4.41
CA PRO A 54 -17.74 0.10 -5.29
C PRO A 54 -18.38 -1.24 -4.90
N ALA A 55 -18.57 -2.12 -5.88
CA ALA A 55 -19.20 -3.44 -5.67
C ALA A 55 -18.47 -4.33 -4.64
N SER A 56 -17.22 -4.01 -4.32
CA SER A 56 -16.44 -4.68 -3.27
C SER A 56 -16.82 -4.28 -1.85
N LEU A 57 -17.60 -3.23 -1.67
CA LEU A 57 -18.16 -2.83 -0.38
C LEU A 57 -19.61 -3.31 -0.25
N PRO A 58 -20.06 -3.69 0.95
CA PRO A 58 -21.48 -3.96 1.19
C PRO A 58 -22.37 -2.81 0.71
N PRO A 59 -23.60 -3.07 0.27
CA PRO A 59 -24.51 -2.03 -0.20
C PRO A 59 -24.74 -0.93 0.84
N GLY A 60 -24.93 0.31 0.36
CA GLY A 60 -25.21 1.48 1.19
C GLY A 60 -24.04 2.45 1.34
N ALA A 61 -22.80 2.02 1.10
CA ALA A 61 -21.67 2.93 1.05
C ALA A 61 -21.77 3.89 -0.14
N GLN A 62 -21.23 5.09 0.04
CA GLN A 62 -20.93 6.03 -1.04
C GLN A 62 -19.44 6.34 -1.05
N PHE A 63 -18.90 6.70 -2.20
CA PHE A 63 -17.51 7.12 -2.31
C PHE A 63 -17.34 8.33 -3.21
N ALA A 64 -16.24 9.03 -3.03
CA ALA A 64 -15.82 10.13 -3.88
C ALA A 64 -14.29 10.09 -4.01
N VAL A 65 -13.78 10.07 -5.23
CA VAL A 65 -12.35 10.21 -5.50
C VAL A 65 -12.00 11.70 -5.48
N LEU A 66 -11.01 12.07 -4.68
CA LEU A 66 -10.52 13.45 -4.58
C LEU A 66 -9.27 13.66 -5.42
N GLU A 67 -8.45 12.61 -5.55
CA GLU A 67 -7.19 12.62 -6.29
C GLU A 67 -6.86 11.21 -6.76
N GLY A 68 -6.20 11.11 -7.92
CA GLY A 68 -5.72 9.85 -8.49
C GLY A 68 -6.85 8.92 -8.95
N ASP A 69 -6.51 7.65 -9.11
CA ASP A 69 -7.46 6.60 -9.46
C ASP A 69 -7.20 5.36 -8.59
N PRO A 70 -8.09 5.02 -7.65
CA PRO A 70 -7.91 3.84 -6.80
C PRO A 70 -7.92 2.50 -7.55
N LYS A 71 -8.25 2.48 -8.84
CA LYS A 71 -8.22 1.26 -9.68
C LYS A 71 -6.87 1.01 -10.33
N HIS A 72 -6.01 2.01 -10.41
CA HIS A 72 -4.72 1.96 -11.10
C HIS A 72 -3.55 2.18 -10.14
N THR A 73 -2.36 1.82 -10.59
CA THR A 73 -1.11 2.07 -9.85
C THR A 73 -0.88 3.56 -9.70
N GLY A 74 -0.58 4.01 -8.50
CA GLY A 74 -0.30 5.40 -8.16
C GLY A 74 -0.96 5.82 -6.87
N LEU A 75 -0.64 7.02 -6.41
CA LEU A 75 -1.29 7.59 -5.23
C LEU A 75 -2.76 7.88 -5.54
N PHE A 76 -3.60 7.64 -4.55
CA PHE A 76 -5.00 8.06 -4.58
C PHE A 76 -5.43 8.60 -3.22
N THR A 77 -6.39 9.49 -3.26
CA THR A 77 -7.14 9.95 -2.09
C THR A 77 -8.63 9.88 -2.42
N MET A 78 -9.40 9.20 -1.57
CA MET A 78 -10.84 9.09 -1.71
C MET A 78 -11.53 9.25 -0.36
N ARG A 79 -12.83 9.57 -0.39
CA ARG A 79 -13.70 9.53 0.79
C ARG A 79 -14.72 8.42 0.66
N LEU A 80 -15.04 7.82 1.79
CA LEU A 80 -16.16 6.91 1.95
C LEU A 80 -17.18 7.56 2.90
N ARG A 81 -18.47 7.47 2.56
CA ARG A 81 -19.58 7.77 3.45
C ARG A 81 -20.28 6.44 3.74
N LEU A 82 -20.28 6.06 4.99
CA LEU A 82 -20.83 4.81 5.47
C LEU A 82 -22.08 5.12 6.31
N PRO A 83 -23.24 4.50 6.04
CA PRO A 83 -24.43 4.74 6.84
C PRO A 83 -24.28 4.20 8.27
N ALA A 84 -25.22 4.53 9.14
CA ALA A 84 -25.31 3.90 10.46
C ALA A 84 -25.48 2.39 10.33
N THR A 85 -24.95 1.63 11.29
CA THR A 85 -25.02 0.16 11.34
C THR A 85 -24.33 -0.58 10.18
N TYR A 86 -23.48 0.13 9.43
CA TYR A 86 -22.71 -0.47 8.34
C TYR A 86 -21.65 -1.43 8.89
N ARG A 87 -21.41 -2.53 8.20
CA ARG A 87 -20.45 -3.55 8.57
C ARG A 87 -19.60 -3.95 7.39
N ILE A 88 -18.28 -3.98 7.61
CA ILE A 88 -17.31 -4.50 6.66
C ILE A 88 -16.69 -5.74 7.31
N PRO A 89 -17.07 -6.95 6.88
CA PRO A 89 -16.55 -8.20 7.40
C PRO A 89 -15.03 -8.31 7.27
N ALA A 90 -14.44 -9.32 7.91
CA ALA A 90 -13.00 -9.52 7.92
C ALA A 90 -12.44 -9.64 6.50
N HIS A 91 -11.45 -8.80 6.22
CA HIS A 91 -10.82 -8.63 4.91
C HIS A 91 -9.38 -8.13 5.06
N TRP A 92 -8.68 -8.03 3.94
CA TRP A 92 -7.35 -7.44 3.84
C TRP A 92 -7.18 -6.69 2.52
N HIS A 93 -6.15 -5.84 2.45
CA HIS A 93 -5.76 -5.08 1.26
C HIS A 93 -4.37 -5.48 0.78
N PRO A 94 -4.08 -5.44 -0.55
CA PRO A 94 -2.75 -5.78 -1.08
C PRO A 94 -1.68 -4.73 -0.76
N ALA A 95 -2.08 -3.50 -0.42
CA ALA A 95 -1.20 -2.39 -0.03
C ALA A 95 -1.65 -1.78 1.30
N ASP A 96 -0.81 -0.96 1.90
CA ASP A 96 -1.14 -0.24 3.12
C ASP A 96 -2.35 0.68 2.89
N GLU A 97 -3.29 0.65 3.82
CA GLU A 97 -4.46 1.53 3.83
C GLU A 97 -4.35 2.54 4.98
N HIS A 98 -4.42 3.81 4.65
CA HIS A 98 -4.44 4.90 5.60
C HIS A 98 -5.86 5.45 5.69
N VAL A 99 -6.41 5.47 6.91
CA VAL A 99 -7.77 5.91 7.19
C VAL A 99 -7.75 7.09 8.14
N THR A 100 -8.40 8.17 7.76
CA THR A 100 -8.67 9.32 8.65
C THR A 100 -10.18 9.48 8.82
N VAL A 101 -10.64 9.57 10.04
CA VAL A 101 -12.07 9.81 10.34
C VAL A 101 -12.36 11.30 10.22
N ILE A 102 -13.18 11.69 9.23
CA ILE A 102 -13.58 13.08 8.96
C ILE A 102 -14.80 13.48 9.81
N SER A 103 -15.76 12.56 9.97
CA SER A 103 -16.92 12.76 10.84
C SER A 103 -17.47 11.44 11.33
N GLY A 104 -18.17 11.45 12.45
CA GLY A 104 -18.74 10.26 13.07
C GLY A 104 -17.69 9.43 13.84
N THR A 105 -18.01 8.15 14.03
CA THR A 105 -17.18 7.18 14.73
C THR A 105 -17.01 5.92 13.90
N PHE A 106 -15.77 5.62 13.52
CA PHE A 106 -15.41 4.39 12.82
C PHE A 106 -14.86 3.39 13.81
N ASN A 107 -15.49 2.22 13.92
CA ASN A 107 -14.98 1.15 14.78
C ASN A 107 -14.20 0.17 13.93
N MET A 108 -13.03 -0.23 14.42
CA MET A 108 -12.09 -1.06 13.67
C MET A 108 -11.42 -2.07 14.58
N GLY A 109 -11.32 -3.30 14.12
CA GLY A 109 -10.63 -4.38 14.84
C GLY A 109 -9.83 -5.26 13.90
N THR A 110 -8.86 -5.99 14.46
CA THR A 110 -8.01 -6.94 13.72
C THR A 110 -8.43 -8.38 13.99
N GLY A 111 -8.26 -9.25 13.00
CA GLY A 111 -8.58 -10.68 13.09
C GLY A 111 -9.42 -11.18 11.92
N ASP A 112 -9.70 -12.46 11.96
CA ASP A 112 -10.28 -13.22 10.85
C ASP A 112 -11.82 -13.23 10.83
N VAL A 113 -12.45 -12.73 11.90
CA VAL A 113 -13.90 -12.68 12.06
C VAL A 113 -14.30 -11.33 12.64
N LEU A 114 -15.38 -10.75 12.10
CA LEU A 114 -15.94 -9.51 12.64
C LEU A 114 -16.46 -9.77 14.07
N ASP A 115 -15.80 -9.15 15.04
CA ASP A 115 -16.13 -9.25 16.47
C ASP A 115 -16.25 -7.82 17.05
N LEU A 116 -17.48 -7.40 17.29
CA LEU A 116 -17.75 -6.05 17.79
C LEU A 116 -17.14 -5.77 19.18
N ALA A 117 -16.82 -6.82 19.95
CA ALA A 117 -16.19 -6.67 21.25
C ALA A 117 -14.68 -6.42 21.19
N LYS A 118 -14.06 -6.68 20.04
CA LYS A 118 -12.60 -6.55 19.82
C LYS A 118 -12.19 -5.30 19.04
N GLY A 119 -13.12 -4.46 18.69
CA GLY A 119 -12.81 -3.24 17.96
C GLY A 119 -12.48 -2.07 18.86
N LYS A 120 -11.77 -1.12 18.28
CA LYS A 120 -11.49 0.19 18.86
C LYS A 120 -12.34 1.24 18.17
N ALA A 121 -13.03 2.06 18.94
CA ALA A 121 -13.73 3.23 18.43
C ALA A 121 -12.73 4.33 18.06
N LEU A 122 -12.85 4.82 16.85
CA LEU A 122 -12.06 5.90 16.28
C LEU A 122 -13.00 7.08 15.99
N PRO A 123 -13.10 8.06 16.90
CA PRO A 123 -13.92 9.25 16.67
C PRO A 123 -13.29 10.18 15.63
N THR A 124 -14.03 11.23 15.24
CA THR A 124 -13.56 12.30 14.35
C THR A 124 -12.14 12.77 14.71
N GLY A 125 -11.27 12.92 13.70
CA GLY A 125 -9.86 13.28 13.85
C GLY A 125 -8.92 12.09 14.10
N SER A 126 -9.45 10.88 14.30
CA SER A 126 -8.63 9.68 14.46
C SER A 126 -7.97 9.27 13.14
N PHE A 127 -6.82 8.61 13.29
CA PHE A 127 -6.07 8.00 12.20
C PHE A 127 -5.83 6.52 12.49
N ALA A 128 -5.90 5.69 11.45
CA ALA A 128 -5.50 4.29 11.47
C ALA A 128 -4.68 3.94 10.24
N LEU A 129 -3.69 3.08 10.44
CA LEU A 129 -2.92 2.44 9.37
C LEU A 129 -3.19 0.93 9.43
N MET A 130 -3.67 0.37 8.32
CA MET A 130 -3.76 -1.07 8.10
C MET A 130 -2.64 -1.47 7.14
N PRO A 131 -1.57 -2.11 7.65
CA PRO A 131 -0.52 -2.65 6.79
C PRO A 131 -1.06 -3.64 5.77
N ALA A 132 -0.39 -3.72 4.63
CA ALA A 132 -0.72 -4.70 3.58
C ALA A 132 -0.90 -6.11 4.18
N GLN A 133 -1.92 -6.81 3.71
CA GLN A 133 -2.28 -8.17 4.11
C GLN A 133 -2.71 -8.34 5.58
N MET A 134 -2.82 -7.26 6.36
CA MET A 134 -3.35 -7.36 7.72
C MET A 134 -4.86 -7.62 7.68
N HIS A 135 -5.30 -8.69 8.34
CA HIS A 135 -6.71 -9.03 8.47
C HIS A 135 -7.38 -8.11 9.47
N HIS A 136 -8.42 -7.43 9.02
CA HIS A 136 -9.18 -6.50 9.83
C HIS A 136 -10.65 -6.45 9.43
N PHE A 137 -11.46 -5.85 10.27
CA PHE A 137 -12.88 -5.65 10.05
C PHE A 137 -13.29 -4.30 10.64
N ALA A 138 -14.44 -3.79 10.19
CA ALA A 138 -14.90 -2.49 10.64
C ALA A 138 -16.43 -2.40 10.71
N TRP A 139 -16.93 -1.42 11.47
CA TRP A 139 -18.36 -1.10 11.52
C TRP A 139 -18.59 0.34 11.97
N THR A 140 -19.81 0.82 11.72
CA THR A 140 -20.28 2.13 12.19
C THR A 140 -21.52 1.96 13.05
N SER A 141 -21.73 2.88 14.00
CA SER A 141 -22.98 3.00 14.77
C SER A 141 -23.80 4.21 14.33
N GLU A 142 -23.20 5.13 13.60
CA GLU A 142 -23.76 6.36 13.05
C GLU A 142 -23.22 6.60 11.64
N GLU A 143 -23.78 7.54 10.89
CA GLU A 143 -23.19 7.93 9.61
C GLU A 143 -21.76 8.42 9.84
N THR A 144 -20.84 7.85 9.11
CA THR A 144 -19.39 8.11 9.28
C THR A 144 -18.77 8.44 7.93
N VAL A 145 -17.98 9.51 7.89
CA VAL A 145 -17.19 9.88 6.72
C VAL A 145 -15.71 9.62 7.02
N LEU A 146 -15.10 8.84 6.13
CA LEU A 146 -13.67 8.52 6.16
C LEU A 146 -12.96 9.16 4.98
N GLN A 147 -11.69 9.48 5.15
CA GLN A 147 -10.77 9.71 4.04
C GLN A 147 -9.73 8.61 4.02
N LEU A 148 -9.62 7.96 2.88
CA LEU A 148 -8.63 6.94 2.61
C LEU A 148 -7.60 7.47 1.63
N HIS A 149 -6.34 7.14 1.85
CA HIS A 149 -5.29 7.34 0.87
C HIS A 149 -4.31 6.17 0.88
N GLY A 150 -3.63 5.97 -0.21
CA GLY A 150 -2.69 4.87 -0.38
C GLY A 150 -2.16 4.79 -1.80
N VAL A 151 -1.57 3.66 -2.12
CA VAL A 151 -1.12 3.32 -3.46
C VAL A 151 -2.07 2.29 -4.05
N GLY A 152 -2.66 2.62 -5.20
CA GLY A 152 -3.54 1.70 -5.94
C GLY A 152 -2.77 0.56 -6.64
N PRO A 153 -3.48 -0.50 -7.07
CA PRO A 153 -4.94 -0.61 -7.05
C PRO A 153 -5.48 -0.95 -5.65
N TRP A 154 -6.49 -0.21 -5.20
CA TRP A 154 -7.18 -0.51 -3.95
C TRP A 154 -8.16 -1.66 -4.14
N GLN A 155 -8.02 -2.68 -3.32
CA GLN A 155 -8.81 -3.91 -3.39
C GLN A 155 -9.21 -4.36 -1.98
N ILE A 156 -10.41 -4.94 -1.86
CA ILE A 156 -10.88 -5.62 -0.66
C ILE A 156 -10.91 -7.12 -0.96
N ASN A 157 -10.19 -7.90 -0.16
CA ASN A 157 -10.14 -9.35 -0.23
C ASN A 157 -10.79 -9.92 1.03
N TYR A 158 -12.02 -10.38 0.93
CA TYR A 158 -12.74 -10.97 2.07
C TYR A 158 -12.16 -12.34 2.42
N LEU A 159 -12.06 -12.63 3.72
CA LEU A 159 -11.57 -13.92 4.21
C LEU A 159 -12.61 -15.03 4.00
N ASN A 160 -13.87 -14.72 4.24
CA ASN A 160 -14.97 -15.61 3.95
C ASN A 160 -15.64 -15.20 2.61
N PRO A 161 -15.61 -16.04 1.57
CA PRO A 161 -16.22 -15.71 0.28
C PRO A 161 -17.72 -15.38 0.37
N ALA A 162 -18.43 -15.91 1.38
CA ALA A 162 -19.85 -15.61 1.59
C ALA A 162 -20.10 -14.15 2.03
N ASP A 163 -19.06 -13.45 2.51
CA ASP A 163 -19.13 -12.05 2.91
C ASP A 163 -18.84 -11.09 1.74
N ASP A 164 -18.31 -11.60 0.63
CA ASP A 164 -18.00 -10.81 -0.54
C ASP A 164 -19.28 -10.40 -1.29
N PRO A 165 -19.61 -9.09 -1.33
CA PRO A 165 -20.83 -8.63 -2.00
C PRO A 165 -20.86 -8.93 -3.50
N ARG A 166 -19.70 -9.13 -4.12
CA ARG A 166 -19.55 -9.46 -5.56
C ARG A 166 -19.99 -10.86 -5.90
N MET A 167 -20.18 -11.72 -4.89
CA MET A 167 -20.57 -13.12 -5.05
C MET A 167 -22.07 -13.36 -4.81
N ARG A 168 -22.86 -12.29 -4.63
CA ARG A 168 -24.30 -12.34 -4.33
C ARG A 168 -25.16 -11.88 -5.50
#